data_eeece6708097780f52fac4d5defb92d8
#
_entry.id   eeece6708097780f52fac4d5defb92d8
#
_cell.length_a   1.000
_cell.length_b   1.000
_cell.length_c   1.000
_cell.angle_alpha   90.00
_cell.angle_beta   90.00
_cell.angle_gamma   90.00
#
_symmetry.space_group_name_H-M   'P 1'
#
loop_
_entity.id
_entity.type
_entity.pdbx_description
1 polymer ?
#
loop_
_entity_poly.entity_id
_entity_poly.type
_entity_poly.pdbx_seq_one_letter_code
_entity_poly.pdbx_strand_id
1 'polypeptide(L)'
;MSMGQIKFNPRWREELVAVSDQGVLILEIAMGTLHVYFPDEAVWSVSAPDWAKGNRQDYLDACTNWCQENRIPISVVNNTFMYEEKPGT
;
A
#
# COMPACT_ATOMS: atom_id res chain seq x y z
N MET A 1 -9.69 -11.06 -13.46
CA MET A 1 -8.70 -10.34 -14.24
C MET A 1 -7.84 -9.47 -13.33
N SER A 2 -6.55 -9.47 -13.55
CA SER A 2 -5.66 -8.73 -12.65
C SER A 2 -5.81 -7.23 -12.88
N MET A 3 -5.45 -6.47 -11.86
CA MET A 3 -5.47 -5.01 -11.91
C MET A 3 -4.38 -4.42 -12.77
N GLY A 4 -3.57 -5.21 -13.42
CA GLY A 4 -2.36 -4.72 -14.01
C GLY A 4 -1.29 -4.53 -12.95
N GLN A 5 -0.22 -3.89 -13.32
CA GLN A 5 0.94 -3.80 -12.45
C GLN A 5 0.77 -2.69 -11.42
N ILE A 6 1.05 -3.04 -10.17
CA ILE A 6 1.08 -2.06 -9.07
C ILE A 6 2.54 -1.74 -8.80
N LYS A 7 2.88 -0.46 -8.82
CA LYS A 7 4.25 -0.01 -8.58
C LYS A 7 4.36 0.66 -7.23
N PHE A 8 5.44 0.37 -6.52
CA PHE A 8 5.66 0.89 -5.17
C PHE A 8 6.89 1.78 -5.14
N ASN A 9 6.74 2.96 -4.53
CA ASN A 9 7.84 3.91 -4.36
C ASN A 9 7.81 4.48 -2.96
N PRO A 10 8.88 4.30 -2.16
CA PRO A 10 8.98 4.98 -0.88
C PRO A 10 9.09 6.48 -1.09
N ARG A 11 8.45 7.22 -0.22
CA ARG A 11 8.46 8.67 -0.29
C ARG A 11 8.71 9.23 1.10
N TRP A 12 9.36 10.37 1.16
CA TRP A 12 9.70 11.00 2.42
C TRP A 12 8.48 11.13 3.33
N ARG A 13 8.72 11.05 4.63
CA ARG A 13 7.73 11.08 5.70
C ARG A 13 6.96 9.77 5.84
N GLU A 14 7.67 8.67 5.61
CA GLU A 14 7.16 7.34 5.95
C GLU A 14 5.94 6.95 5.10
N GLU A 15 5.94 7.36 3.85
CA GLU A 15 4.89 7.02 2.92
C GLU A 15 5.39 6.06 1.85
N LEU A 16 4.62 4.99 1.63
CA LEU A 16 4.85 4.08 0.52
C LEU A 16 3.75 4.33 -0.51
N VAL A 17 4.15 4.83 -1.66
CA VAL A 17 3.21 5.17 -2.73
C VAL A 17 2.97 3.94 -3.58
N ALA A 18 1.71 3.53 -3.71
CA ALA A 18 1.31 2.38 -4.54
C ALA A 18 0.51 2.91 -5.72
N VAL A 19 1.09 2.82 -6.92
CA VAL A 19 0.48 3.35 -8.13
C VAL A 19 -0.06 2.22 -8.98
N SER A 20 -1.32 2.33 -9.40
CA SER A 20 -1.94 1.38 -10.31
C SER A 20 -2.73 2.15 -11.36
N ASP A 21 -3.31 1.41 -12.31
CA ASP A 21 -4.20 1.99 -13.32
C ASP A 21 -5.42 2.68 -12.70
N GLN A 22 -5.82 2.24 -11.51
CA GLN A 22 -7.03 2.72 -10.86
C GLN A 22 -6.79 4.01 -10.08
N GLY A 23 -5.56 4.22 -9.61
CA GLY A 23 -5.25 5.38 -8.81
C GLY A 23 -4.03 5.15 -7.93
N VAL A 24 -3.88 6.01 -6.94
CA VAL A 24 -2.71 6.00 -6.07
C VAL A 24 -3.15 5.84 -4.63
N LEU A 25 -2.57 4.84 -3.95
CA LEU A 25 -2.77 4.65 -2.52
C LEU A 25 -1.48 4.97 -1.78
N ILE A 26 -1.63 5.50 -0.58
CA ILE A 26 -0.50 5.77 0.30
C ILE A 26 -0.59 4.81 1.49
N LEU A 27 0.49 4.07 1.70
CA LEU A 27 0.62 3.12 2.80
C LEU A 27 1.75 3.58 3.70
N GLU A 28 1.91 2.90 4.82
CA GLU A 28 2.94 3.26 5.79
C GLU A 28 4.22 2.46 5.58
N ILE A 29 5.36 3.14 5.59
CA ILE A 29 6.66 2.50 5.60
C ILE A 29 7.54 3.24 6.62
N ALA A 30 8.18 2.49 7.53
CA ALA A 30 9.14 3.08 8.44
C ALA A 30 10.45 3.27 7.69
N MET A 31 11.05 4.45 7.80
CA MET A 31 12.21 4.82 7.00
C MET A 31 13.54 4.67 7.74
N GLY A 32 13.54 4.72 9.06
CA GLY A 32 14.77 4.54 9.83
C GLY A 32 15.31 3.14 9.65
N THR A 33 14.57 2.14 10.11
CA THR A 33 14.80 0.74 9.74
C THR A 33 13.62 0.38 8.85
N LEU A 34 13.89 0.09 7.59
CA LEU A 34 12.81 -0.11 6.62
C LEU A 34 11.89 -1.24 7.03
N HIS A 35 10.59 -0.95 7.08
CA HIS A 35 9.56 -1.92 7.43
C HIS A 35 8.23 -1.41 6.88
N VAL A 36 7.52 -2.24 6.14
CA VAL A 36 6.22 -1.86 5.60
C VAL A 36 5.14 -2.35 6.54
N TYR A 37 4.18 -1.48 6.83
CA TYR A 37 3.00 -1.82 7.64
C TYR A 37 1.78 -1.79 6.73
N PHE A 38 1.21 -2.97 6.50
CA PHE A 38 0.09 -3.12 5.59
C PHE A 38 -1.20 -3.23 6.40
N PRO A 39 -2.28 -2.53 6.02
CA PRO A 39 -3.52 -2.55 6.80
C PRO A 39 -4.20 -3.91 6.75
N ASP A 40 -4.76 -4.31 7.90
CA ASP A 40 -5.58 -5.51 7.92
C ASP A 40 -6.91 -5.27 7.21
N GLU A 41 -7.76 -6.29 7.17
CA GLU A 41 -9.01 -6.19 6.43
C GLU A 41 -9.94 -5.12 7.00
N ALA A 42 -9.96 -4.97 8.32
CA ALA A 42 -10.83 -3.99 8.95
C ALA A 42 -10.40 -2.56 8.61
N VAL A 43 -9.10 -2.28 8.67
CA VAL A 43 -8.58 -0.96 8.29
C VAL A 43 -8.83 -0.70 6.81
N TRP A 44 -8.56 -1.72 5.98
CA TRP A 44 -8.75 -1.58 4.54
C TRP A 44 -10.19 -1.23 4.20
N SER A 45 -11.15 -1.92 4.83
CA SER A 45 -12.56 -1.70 4.50
C SER A 45 -13.05 -0.31 4.87
N VAL A 46 -12.43 0.31 5.87
CA VAL A 46 -12.79 1.67 6.31
C VAL A 46 -12.06 2.73 5.49
N SER A 47 -10.81 2.49 5.18
CA SER A 47 -9.90 3.53 4.65
C SER A 47 -9.75 3.51 3.14
N ALA A 48 -9.98 2.37 2.49
CA ALA A 48 -9.75 2.27 1.05
C ALA A 48 -10.83 3.00 0.27
N PRO A 49 -10.46 3.65 -0.84
CA PRO A 49 -11.46 4.20 -1.73
C PRO A 49 -12.26 3.07 -2.37
N ASP A 50 -13.43 3.41 -2.90
CA ASP A 50 -14.35 2.41 -3.44
C ASP A 50 -13.71 1.52 -4.49
N TRP A 51 -12.88 2.10 -5.37
CA TRP A 51 -12.24 1.33 -6.43
C TRP A 51 -11.22 0.32 -5.90
N ALA A 52 -10.75 0.49 -4.66
CA ALA A 52 -9.73 -0.39 -4.10
C ALA A 52 -10.30 -1.39 -3.09
N LYS A 53 -11.53 -1.21 -2.62
CA LYS A 53 -12.05 -2.02 -1.51
C LYS A 53 -12.02 -3.52 -1.79
N GLY A 54 -12.35 -3.92 -3.01
CA GLY A 54 -12.35 -5.33 -3.39
C GLY A 54 -11.01 -5.88 -3.80
N ASN A 55 -9.97 -5.07 -3.79
CA ASN A 55 -8.67 -5.43 -4.37
C ASN A 55 -7.57 -5.58 -3.33
N ARG A 56 -7.93 -5.71 -2.05
CA ARG A 56 -6.92 -5.75 -0.99
C ARG A 56 -5.89 -6.85 -1.20
N GLN A 57 -6.34 -8.04 -1.59
CA GLN A 57 -5.43 -9.16 -1.76
C GLN A 57 -4.42 -8.90 -2.88
N ASP A 58 -4.86 -8.27 -3.96
CA ASP A 58 -3.95 -7.93 -5.06
C ASP A 58 -2.86 -6.97 -4.60
N TYR A 59 -3.24 -5.97 -3.80
CA TYR A 59 -2.27 -5.02 -3.25
C TYR A 59 -1.35 -5.69 -2.25
N LEU A 60 -1.88 -6.57 -1.40
CA LEU A 60 -1.06 -7.28 -0.42
C LEU A 60 -0.04 -8.17 -1.12
N ASP A 61 -0.47 -8.91 -2.14
CA ASP A 61 0.42 -9.80 -2.88
C ASP A 61 1.52 -9.00 -3.59
N ALA A 62 1.13 -7.92 -4.26
CA ALA A 62 2.10 -7.08 -4.97
C ALA A 62 3.08 -6.42 -4.00
N CYS A 63 2.57 -5.94 -2.87
CA CYS A 63 3.41 -5.31 -1.86
C CYS A 63 4.38 -6.31 -1.24
N THR A 64 3.90 -7.52 -0.95
CA THR A 64 4.75 -8.59 -0.41
C THR A 64 5.87 -8.92 -1.38
N ASN A 65 5.56 -9.04 -2.67
CA ASN A 65 6.58 -9.31 -3.68
C ASN A 65 7.61 -8.18 -3.76
N TRP A 66 7.14 -6.94 -3.75
CA TRP A 66 8.06 -5.80 -3.78
C TRP A 66 8.95 -5.78 -2.55
N CYS A 67 8.38 -6.07 -1.39
CA CYS A 67 9.14 -6.11 -0.14
C CYS A 67 10.20 -7.22 -0.19
N GLN A 68 9.85 -8.39 -0.72
CA GLN A 68 10.81 -9.48 -0.85
C GLN A 68 11.95 -9.11 -1.78
N GLU A 69 11.64 -8.47 -2.90
CA GLU A 69 12.66 -8.05 -3.86
C GLU A 69 13.63 -7.02 -3.27
N ASN A 70 13.14 -6.22 -2.35
CA ASN A 70 13.92 -5.15 -1.74
C ASN A 70 14.42 -5.51 -0.34
N ARG A 71 14.16 -6.73 0.12
CA ARG A 71 14.57 -7.23 1.43
C ARG A 71 14.04 -6.36 2.56
N ILE A 72 12.78 -5.98 2.47
CA ILE A 72 12.09 -5.17 3.46
C ILE A 72 11.07 -6.05 4.17
N PRO A 73 11.08 -6.13 5.50
CA PRO A 73 10.02 -6.86 6.20
C PRO A 73 8.68 -6.16 6.06
N ILE A 74 7.61 -6.95 6.06
CA ILE A 74 6.25 -6.45 5.97
C ILE A 74 5.42 -7.09 7.07
N SER A 75 4.60 -6.29 7.73
CA SER A 75 3.66 -6.75 8.76
C SER A 75 2.26 -6.28 8.42
N VAL A 76 1.27 -7.13 8.68
CA VAL A 76 -0.14 -6.76 8.56
C VAL A 76 -0.61 -6.35 9.94
N VAL A 77 -1.08 -5.10 10.06
CA VAL A 77 -1.40 -4.52 11.36
C VAL A 77 -2.70 -3.73 11.29
N ASN A 78 -3.24 -3.41 12.46
CA ASN A 78 -4.48 -2.63 12.55
C ASN A 78 -4.24 -1.19 12.99
N ASN A 79 -2.99 -0.81 13.25
CA ASN A 79 -2.66 0.53 13.73
C ASN A 79 -1.79 1.26 12.72
N THR A 80 -2.17 1.17 11.47
CA THR A 80 -1.47 1.83 10.38
C THR A 80 -2.45 2.74 9.64
N PHE A 81 -1.91 3.62 8.79
CA PHE A 81 -2.73 4.46 7.94
C PHE A 81 -2.71 3.96 6.50
N MET A 82 -3.74 4.28 5.77
CA MET A 82 -3.75 4.25 4.31
C MET A 82 -4.77 5.26 3.82
N TYR A 83 -4.50 5.84 2.67
CA TYR A 83 -5.44 6.76 2.06
C TYR A 83 -5.17 6.87 0.57
N GLU A 84 -6.15 7.40 -0.14
CA GLU A 84 -6.02 7.67 -1.56
C GLU A 84 -5.36 9.03 -1.77
N GLU A 85 -4.34 9.07 -2.62
CA GLU A 85 -3.76 10.34 -3.03
C GLU A 85 -4.36 10.73 -4.37
N LYS A 86 -5.05 11.86 -4.38
CA LYS A 86 -5.65 12.34 -5.62
C LYS A 86 -4.65 13.19 -6.37
N PRO A 87 -4.73 13.22 -7.71
CA PRO A 87 -3.86 14.09 -8.48
C PRO A 87 -3.94 15.51 -7.97
N GLY A 88 -2.83 16.20 -7.98
CA GLY A 88 -2.78 17.58 -7.55
C GLY A 88 -3.73 18.45 -8.34
N THR A 89 -4.41 19.31 -7.68
CA THR A 89 -5.33 20.25 -8.30
C THR A 89 -4.77 21.64 -8.20
#